data_95b37a382c0634284c76a01efa64e4d8
#
_entry.id   95b37a382c0634284c76a01efa64e4d8
#
_cell.length_a   1.000
_cell.length_b   1.000
_cell.length_c   1.000
_cell.angle_alpha   90.00
_cell.angle_beta   90.00
_cell.angle_gamma   90.00
#
_symmetry.space_group_name_H-M   'P 1'
#
loop_
_entity.id
_entity.type
_entity.pdbx_description
1 polymer ?
#
loop_
_entity_poly.entity_id
_entity_poly.type
_entity_poly.pdbx_seq_one_letter_code
_entity_poly.pdbx_strand_id
1 'polypeptide(L)'
;MHTPPPALLAALEQRLDDVLGGGPRTPGDRADVTVLLVGAGSADSAANAELAAAARLLWEGSGYAGVEPAYVSAAPDVPAGLDRCAALGARRVVVLPYAAVPSERLHAQAVGWAAAHPEVDVRCAAAPAVPDPAGGPDLRHHGDAEVRDDGEKLTDLAVNVRTGTPPSWLREHIAGSLDGLAAYPDGRAARAAVAAHHGVPVERVLLTAGAAEAFVLLARALRVRRPVVVHPQFTEPEAALEDAGHAVGRVLLRAEDGFRLDPALVPYDADLVVVGNPTNPTSVLHPADELRRLARPGRFLVVDEAFMDAVPGERESLAGRTDVPGLVVLRSLTKTWGLAGLRVGYVVAEPEVVASLEQAQPLWPVSSPALVAAQACVSARGVAEAADAAVAVAADREHLVGLLRELAPHGVSVAGPAEGPFVLVRIPGAHAVRERLRGAGFAVRRGDTFPGLGPDWVRLAVRDRATSDGFVAALAGVLRSFA
;
A
#
# COMPACT_ATOMS: atom_id res chain seq x y z
N MET A 1 -28.44 2.85 -0.95
CA MET A 1 -28.18 1.50 -1.46
C MET A 1 -26.99 1.61 -2.41
N HIS A 2 -25.85 1.07 -2.04
CA HIS A 2 -24.70 1.02 -2.95
C HIS A 2 -24.94 -0.11 -3.96
N THR A 3 -24.94 0.24 -5.24
CA THR A 3 -24.99 -0.75 -6.32
C THR A 3 -23.59 -1.33 -6.47
N PRO A 4 -23.40 -2.67 -6.45
CA PRO A 4 -22.11 -3.28 -6.70
C PRO A 4 -21.47 -2.78 -7.99
N PRO A 5 -20.17 -2.45 -8.00
CA PRO A 5 -19.50 -1.96 -9.20
C PRO A 5 -19.49 -3.03 -10.31
N PRO A 6 -19.65 -2.65 -11.59
CA PRO A 6 -19.63 -3.59 -12.73
C PRO A 6 -18.41 -4.50 -12.79
N ALA A 7 -17.24 -3.99 -12.37
CA ALA A 7 -15.99 -4.76 -12.29
C ALA A 7 -16.08 -5.94 -11.30
N LEU A 8 -16.82 -5.79 -10.21
CA LEU A 8 -17.02 -6.87 -9.24
C LEU A 8 -17.88 -7.98 -9.82
N LEU A 9 -18.96 -7.65 -10.53
CA LEU A 9 -19.82 -8.63 -11.18
C LEU A 9 -19.03 -9.42 -12.24
N ALA A 10 -18.21 -8.75 -13.06
CA ALA A 10 -17.35 -9.41 -14.05
C ALA A 10 -16.32 -10.36 -13.38
N ALA A 11 -15.74 -9.97 -12.25
CA ALA A 11 -14.82 -10.82 -11.48
C ALA A 11 -15.52 -12.06 -10.88
N LEU A 12 -16.76 -11.92 -10.43
CA LEU A 12 -17.58 -13.05 -9.95
C LEU A 12 -17.91 -14.02 -11.10
N GLU A 13 -18.27 -13.51 -12.28
CA GLU A 13 -18.54 -14.34 -13.47
C GLU A 13 -17.29 -15.09 -13.93
N GLN A 14 -16.12 -14.46 -13.96
CA GLN A 14 -14.87 -15.12 -14.32
C GLN A 14 -14.58 -16.31 -13.39
N ARG A 15 -14.76 -16.15 -12.09
CA ARG A 15 -14.54 -17.21 -11.10
C ARG A 15 -15.54 -18.35 -11.24
N LEU A 16 -16.79 -18.06 -11.62
CA LEU A 16 -17.77 -19.08 -11.93
C LEU A 16 -17.38 -19.87 -13.18
N ASP A 17 -16.92 -19.19 -14.22
CA ASP A 17 -16.45 -19.84 -15.45
C ASP A 17 -15.23 -20.75 -15.19
N ASP A 18 -14.30 -20.32 -14.32
CA ASP A 18 -13.12 -21.12 -13.91
C ASP A 18 -13.53 -22.44 -13.23
N VAL A 19 -14.49 -22.41 -12.28
CA VAL A 19 -15.01 -23.61 -11.58
C VAL A 19 -15.78 -24.54 -12.50
N LEU A 20 -16.40 -24.00 -13.52
CA LEU A 20 -17.21 -24.76 -14.47
C LEU A 20 -16.38 -25.37 -15.62
N GLY A 21 -15.06 -25.15 -15.66
CA GLY A 21 -14.14 -25.83 -16.59
C GLY A 21 -13.38 -24.89 -17.54
N GLY A 22 -13.37 -23.59 -17.25
CA GLY A 22 -12.59 -22.58 -17.96
C GLY A 22 -13.16 -22.12 -19.31
N GLY A 23 -12.88 -20.86 -19.65
CA GLY A 23 -13.33 -20.20 -20.90
C GLY A 23 -14.68 -19.51 -20.78
N PRO A 24 -14.90 -18.46 -21.62
CA PRO A 24 -16.11 -17.66 -21.58
C PRO A 24 -17.32 -18.51 -21.97
N ARG A 25 -18.39 -18.44 -21.17
CA ARG A 25 -19.62 -19.21 -21.37
C ARG A 25 -20.75 -18.31 -21.84
N THR A 26 -21.60 -18.88 -22.72
CA THR A 26 -22.84 -18.22 -23.13
C THR A 26 -23.91 -18.35 -22.02
N PRO A 27 -24.95 -17.50 -22.01
CA PRO A 27 -26.08 -17.66 -21.10
C PRO A 27 -26.73 -19.06 -21.16
N GLY A 28 -26.71 -19.71 -22.32
CA GLY A 28 -27.23 -21.07 -22.51
C GLY A 28 -26.42 -22.13 -21.75
N ASP A 29 -25.12 -21.95 -21.61
CA ASP A 29 -24.21 -22.87 -20.90
C ASP A 29 -24.34 -22.75 -19.35
N ARG A 30 -25.03 -21.73 -18.87
CA ARG A 30 -25.23 -21.39 -17.46
C ARG A 30 -26.65 -21.73 -16.95
N ALA A 31 -27.57 -22.06 -17.85
CA ALA A 31 -29.00 -22.21 -17.58
C ALA A 31 -29.34 -23.38 -16.60
N ASP A 32 -28.44 -24.34 -16.41
CA ASP A 32 -28.60 -25.48 -15.49
C ASP A 32 -27.83 -25.29 -14.15
N VAL A 33 -27.15 -24.16 -13.98
CA VAL A 33 -26.33 -23.86 -12.82
C VAL A 33 -27.03 -22.85 -11.91
N THR A 34 -27.15 -23.20 -10.63
CA THR A 34 -27.55 -22.27 -9.55
C THR A 34 -26.31 -21.82 -8.80
N VAL A 35 -26.23 -20.54 -8.46
CA VAL A 35 -25.12 -19.96 -7.68
C VAL A 35 -25.60 -19.69 -6.25
N LEU A 36 -24.89 -20.20 -5.26
CA LEU A 36 -25.02 -19.78 -3.88
C LEU A 36 -23.95 -18.74 -3.58
N LEU A 37 -24.31 -17.46 -3.56
CA LEU A 37 -23.41 -16.34 -3.29
C LEU A 37 -23.26 -16.19 -1.77
N VAL A 38 -22.04 -16.34 -1.23
CA VAL A 38 -21.83 -16.43 0.21
C VAL A 38 -21.01 -15.26 0.74
N GLY A 39 -21.56 -14.51 1.69
CA GLY A 39 -20.89 -13.46 2.46
C GLY A 39 -20.50 -13.89 3.85
N ALA A 40 -19.71 -13.06 4.56
CA ALA A 40 -19.32 -13.30 5.94
C ALA A 40 -20.54 -13.32 6.88
N GLY A 41 -21.50 -12.44 6.65
CA GLY A 41 -22.64 -12.18 7.53
C GLY A 41 -22.32 -11.14 8.60
N SER A 42 -23.31 -10.31 8.93
CA SER A 42 -23.20 -9.24 9.92
C SER A 42 -24.48 -9.15 10.75
N ALA A 43 -24.36 -8.63 11.97
CA ALA A 43 -25.51 -8.20 12.76
C ALA A 43 -26.19 -6.92 12.17
N ASP A 44 -25.48 -6.18 11.30
CA ASP A 44 -26.00 -5.05 10.55
C ASP A 44 -26.77 -5.54 9.30
N SER A 45 -28.06 -5.28 9.27
CA SER A 45 -28.93 -5.63 8.15
C SER A 45 -28.60 -4.91 6.84
N ALA A 46 -27.99 -3.72 6.90
CA ALA A 46 -27.58 -2.97 5.72
C ALA A 46 -26.41 -3.65 5.01
N ALA A 47 -25.44 -4.19 5.75
CA ALA A 47 -24.33 -4.95 5.19
C ALA A 47 -24.80 -6.27 4.53
N ASN A 48 -25.81 -6.94 5.11
CA ASN A 48 -26.39 -8.13 4.53
C ASN A 48 -27.23 -7.84 3.27
N ALA A 49 -27.87 -6.67 3.20
CA ALA A 49 -28.67 -6.25 2.04
C ALA A 49 -27.82 -6.02 0.79
N GLU A 50 -26.54 -5.66 0.93
CA GLU A 50 -25.61 -5.50 -0.18
C GLU A 50 -25.37 -6.82 -0.92
N LEU A 51 -25.15 -7.92 -0.19
CA LEU A 51 -25.01 -9.25 -0.78
C LEU A 51 -26.26 -9.68 -1.56
N ALA A 52 -27.45 -9.41 -1.02
CA ALA A 52 -28.70 -9.72 -1.68
C ALA A 52 -28.87 -8.92 -2.98
N ALA A 53 -28.46 -7.64 -2.99
CA ALA A 53 -28.44 -6.81 -4.19
C ALA A 53 -27.45 -7.33 -5.24
N ALA A 54 -26.27 -7.76 -4.82
CA ALA A 54 -25.28 -8.36 -5.70
C ALA A 54 -25.78 -9.68 -6.31
N ALA A 55 -26.41 -10.54 -5.51
CA ALA A 55 -27.01 -11.79 -6.00
C ALA A 55 -28.08 -11.52 -7.07
N ARG A 56 -28.92 -10.52 -6.86
CA ARG A 56 -29.94 -10.11 -7.83
C ARG A 56 -29.35 -9.62 -9.13
N LEU A 57 -28.34 -8.75 -9.09
CA LEU A 57 -27.70 -8.20 -10.28
C LEU A 57 -26.92 -9.28 -11.05
N LEU A 58 -26.25 -10.19 -10.34
CA LEU A 58 -25.57 -11.32 -10.97
C LEU A 58 -26.57 -12.24 -11.69
N TRP A 59 -27.73 -12.49 -11.12
CA TRP A 59 -28.78 -13.30 -11.73
C TRP A 59 -29.37 -12.66 -13.01
N GLU A 60 -29.68 -11.36 -12.95
CA GLU A 60 -30.32 -10.64 -14.06
C GLU A 60 -29.45 -10.56 -15.33
N GLY A 61 -28.13 -10.50 -15.18
CA GLY A 61 -27.20 -10.29 -16.31
C GLY A 61 -26.55 -11.54 -16.87
N SER A 62 -26.56 -12.68 -16.17
CA SER A 62 -25.60 -13.77 -16.43
C SER A 62 -26.18 -15.06 -17.00
N GLY A 63 -27.50 -15.27 -16.95
CA GLY A 63 -28.19 -16.48 -17.46
C GLY A 63 -28.13 -17.70 -16.57
N TYR A 64 -27.71 -17.60 -15.30
CA TYR A 64 -27.78 -18.69 -14.32
C TYR A 64 -29.23 -19.03 -13.97
N ALA A 65 -29.50 -20.31 -13.65
CA ALA A 65 -30.83 -20.77 -13.24
C ALA A 65 -31.36 -20.05 -12.01
N GLY A 66 -30.49 -19.70 -11.09
CA GLY A 66 -30.79 -18.90 -9.91
C GLY A 66 -29.50 -18.40 -9.24
N VAL A 67 -29.61 -17.34 -8.45
CA VAL A 67 -28.52 -16.86 -7.58
C VAL A 67 -29.12 -16.53 -6.22
N GLU A 68 -28.76 -17.32 -5.19
CA GLU A 68 -29.28 -17.19 -3.84
C GLU A 68 -28.19 -16.67 -2.89
N PRO A 69 -28.49 -15.73 -1.98
CA PRO A 69 -27.54 -15.27 -0.98
C PRO A 69 -27.53 -16.18 0.26
N ALA A 70 -26.33 -16.39 0.84
CA ALA A 70 -26.15 -17.03 2.14
C ALA A 70 -24.98 -16.43 2.92
N TYR A 71 -24.81 -16.78 4.20
CA TYR A 71 -23.80 -16.17 5.06
C TYR A 71 -23.10 -17.26 5.89
N VAL A 72 -21.83 -17.01 6.22
CA VAL A 72 -21.06 -17.94 7.08
C VAL A 72 -21.48 -17.80 8.56
N SER A 73 -21.86 -16.59 9.01
CA SER A 73 -22.13 -16.28 10.42
C SER A 73 -23.48 -15.57 10.67
N ALA A 74 -24.37 -15.56 9.68
CA ALA A 74 -25.74 -15.01 9.81
C ALA A 74 -26.74 -15.90 9.06
N ALA A 75 -28.04 -15.67 9.26
CA ALA A 75 -29.09 -16.39 8.53
C ALA A 75 -29.43 -15.70 7.19
N PRO A 76 -29.73 -16.45 6.11
CA PRO A 76 -29.60 -17.91 6.03
C PRO A 76 -28.13 -18.34 6.00
N ASP A 77 -27.77 -19.38 6.74
CA ASP A 77 -26.43 -19.95 6.68
C ASP A 77 -26.21 -20.77 5.40
N VAL A 78 -24.99 -21.26 5.18
CA VAL A 78 -24.64 -21.98 3.95
C VAL A 78 -25.49 -23.25 3.77
N PRO A 79 -25.69 -24.11 4.79
CA PRO A 79 -26.61 -25.27 4.68
C PRO A 79 -28.03 -24.85 4.31
N ALA A 80 -28.61 -23.87 4.99
CA ALA A 80 -29.97 -23.38 4.69
C ALA A 80 -30.08 -22.76 3.29
N GLY A 81 -29.02 -22.11 2.81
CA GLY A 81 -28.95 -21.63 1.44
C GLY A 81 -28.92 -22.74 0.41
N LEU A 82 -28.17 -23.82 0.67
CA LEU A 82 -28.14 -25.02 -0.18
C LEU A 82 -29.49 -25.77 -0.17
N ASP A 83 -30.13 -25.91 1.00
CA ASP A 83 -31.48 -26.47 1.11
C ASP A 83 -32.47 -25.70 0.22
N ARG A 84 -32.37 -24.38 0.24
CA ARG A 84 -33.22 -23.52 -0.60
C ARG A 84 -32.94 -23.71 -2.09
N CYS A 85 -31.68 -23.79 -2.50
CA CYS A 85 -31.32 -24.10 -3.88
C CYS A 85 -31.90 -25.45 -4.32
N ALA A 86 -31.77 -26.49 -3.51
CA ALA A 86 -32.31 -27.82 -3.79
C ALA A 86 -33.85 -27.80 -3.88
N ALA A 87 -34.53 -27.10 -2.96
CA ALA A 87 -36.00 -26.94 -2.96
C ALA A 87 -36.51 -26.19 -4.21
N LEU A 88 -35.70 -25.30 -4.80
CA LEU A 88 -35.97 -24.62 -6.07
C LEU A 88 -35.63 -25.50 -7.28
N GLY A 89 -35.21 -26.72 -7.09
CA GLY A 89 -34.95 -27.70 -8.17
C GLY A 89 -33.52 -27.72 -8.71
N ALA A 90 -32.58 -27.05 -8.06
CA ALA A 90 -31.18 -27.06 -8.46
C ALA A 90 -30.57 -28.46 -8.39
N ARG A 91 -29.90 -28.89 -9.47
CA ARG A 91 -29.13 -30.14 -9.54
C ARG A 91 -27.63 -29.89 -9.57
N ARG A 92 -27.22 -28.68 -9.90
CA ARG A 92 -25.84 -28.20 -9.90
C ARG A 92 -25.77 -26.86 -9.21
N VAL A 93 -25.02 -26.79 -8.10
CA VAL A 93 -24.86 -25.58 -7.33
C VAL A 93 -23.37 -25.21 -7.25
N VAL A 94 -23.04 -23.97 -7.57
CA VAL A 94 -21.71 -23.41 -7.33
C VAL A 94 -21.78 -22.50 -6.13
N VAL A 95 -21.08 -22.88 -5.06
CA VAL A 95 -20.89 -22.02 -3.86
C VAL A 95 -19.80 -21.03 -4.19
N LEU A 96 -20.18 -19.76 -4.29
CA LEU A 96 -19.30 -18.66 -4.68
C LEU A 96 -19.10 -17.68 -3.51
N PRO A 97 -17.91 -17.61 -2.90
CA PRO A 97 -17.62 -16.59 -1.90
C PRO A 97 -17.68 -15.19 -2.55
N TYR A 98 -18.49 -14.28 -1.98
CA TYR A 98 -18.61 -12.89 -2.44
C TYR A 98 -17.39 -12.06 -2.06
N ALA A 99 -16.86 -12.29 -0.85
CA ALA A 99 -15.74 -11.59 -0.26
C ALA A 99 -14.82 -12.56 0.50
N ALA A 100 -13.85 -12.01 1.24
CA ALA A 100 -13.05 -12.77 2.20
C ALA A 100 -13.97 -13.38 3.28
N VAL A 101 -14.34 -14.63 3.08
CA VAL A 101 -15.05 -15.45 4.06
C VAL A 101 -14.08 -16.50 4.62
N PRO A 102 -14.24 -16.98 5.88
CA PRO A 102 -13.42 -18.07 6.40
C PRO A 102 -13.57 -19.31 5.52
N SER A 103 -12.62 -19.49 4.59
CA SER A 103 -12.70 -20.50 3.52
C SER A 103 -12.83 -21.93 4.05
N GLU A 104 -12.14 -22.26 5.15
CA GLU A 104 -12.23 -23.58 5.81
C GLU A 104 -13.63 -23.86 6.35
N ARG A 105 -14.25 -22.88 7.01
CA ARG A 105 -15.60 -23.03 7.56
C ARG A 105 -16.64 -23.13 6.45
N LEU A 106 -16.53 -22.30 5.42
CA LEU A 106 -17.38 -22.35 4.23
C LEU A 106 -17.29 -23.72 3.56
N HIS A 107 -16.05 -24.18 3.31
CA HIS A 107 -15.80 -25.46 2.66
C HIS A 107 -16.34 -26.63 3.49
N ALA A 108 -16.10 -26.63 4.80
CA ALA A 108 -16.62 -27.65 5.69
C ALA A 108 -18.16 -27.73 5.70
N GLN A 109 -18.85 -26.57 5.69
CA GLN A 109 -20.30 -26.50 5.62
C GLN A 109 -20.86 -27.04 4.28
N ALA A 110 -20.24 -26.63 3.17
CA ALA A 110 -20.66 -27.05 1.84
C ALA A 110 -20.42 -28.54 1.58
N VAL A 111 -19.25 -29.07 1.95
CA VAL A 111 -18.90 -30.48 1.79
C VAL A 111 -19.76 -31.36 2.71
N GLY A 112 -19.97 -30.93 3.97
CA GLY A 112 -20.84 -31.66 4.90
C GLY A 112 -22.28 -31.77 4.39
N TRP A 113 -22.82 -30.72 3.82
CA TRP A 113 -24.14 -30.71 3.19
C TRP A 113 -24.19 -31.62 1.94
N ALA A 114 -23.20 -31.47 1.04
CA ALA A 114 -23.13 -32.26 -0.19
C ALA A 114 -23.04 -33.78 0.06
N ALA A 115 -22.36 -34.19 1.13
CA ALA A 115 -22.28 -35.60 1.53
C ALA A 115 -23.66 -36.19 1.92
N ALA A 116 -24.56 -35.34 2.44
CA ALA A 116 -25.93 -35.74 2.77
C ALA A 116 -26.92 -35.67 1.58
N HIS A 117 -26.53 -35.01 0.49
CA HIS A 117 -27.37 -34.73 -0.69
C HIS A 117 -26.67 -35.12 -1.99
N PRO A 118 -26.38 -36.43 -2.23
CA PRO A 118 -25.58 -36.86 -3.38
C PRO A 118 -26.25 -36.59 -4.76
N GLU A 119 -27.53 -36.27 -4.76
CA GLU A 119 -28.30 -35.91 -5.95
C GLU A 119 -28.01 -34.51 -6.49
N VAL A 120 -27.28 -33.66 -5.74
CA VAL A 120 -26.90 -32.30 -6.12
C VAL A 120 -25.37 -32.21 -6.26
N ASP A 121 -24.90 -31.84 -7.48
CA ASP A 121 -23.48 -31.55 -7.74
C ASP A 121 -23.13 -30.19 -7.12
N VAL A 122 -22.44 -30.17 -5.98
CA VAL A 122 -22.00 -28.96 -5.28
C VAL A 122 -20.51 -28.73 -5.53
N ARG A 123 -20.17 -27.60 -6.12
CA ARG A 123 -18.79 -27.17 -6.33
C ARG A 123 -18.52 -25.88 -5.58
N CYS A 124 -17.35 -25.74 -4.96
CA CYS A 124 -16.93 -24.52 -4.32
C CYS A 124 -15.95 -23.77 -5.23
N ALA A 125 -16.25 -22.53 -5.55
CA ALA A 125 -15.28 -21.63 -6.15
C ALA A 125 -14.19 -21.33 -5.11
N ALA A 126 -12.95 -21.25 -5.55
CA ALA A 126 -11.87 -20.75 -4.69
C ALA A 126 -12.29 -19.41 -4.08
N ALA A 127 -12.02 -19.21 -2.80
CA ALA A 127 -12.19 -17.87 -2.22
C ALA A 127 -11.40 -16.88 -3.07
N PRO A 128 -11.91 -15.66 -3.34
CA PRO A 128 -11.11 -14.69 -4.05
C PRO A 128 -9.76 -14.59 -3.33
N ALA A 129 -8.68 -14.55 -4.08
CA ALA A 129 -7.47 -13.88 -3.62
C ALA A 129 -7.93 -12.46 -3.36
N VAL A 130 -8.17 -12.15 -2.08
CA VAL A 130 -8.91 -11.01 -1.54
C VAL A 130 -8.90 -9.80 -2.47
N PRO A 131 -10.01 -9.45 -3.15
CA PRO A 131 -10.44 -8.08 -3.29
C PRO A 131 -11.52 -7.82 -2.23
N ASP A 132 -11.33 -6.81 -1.43
CA ASP A 132 -12.28 -6.30 -0.47
C ASP A 132 -13.61 -5.92 -1.16
N PRO A 133 -14.78 -6.41 -0.71
CA PRO A 133 -16.06 -6.14 -1.38
C PRO A 133 -16.63 -4.73 -1.12
N ALA A 134 -15.95 -3.89 -0.37
CA ALA A 134 -16.39 -2.52 -0.08
C ALA A 134 -15.45 -1.42 -0.63
N GLY A 135 -14.60 -1.75 -1.59
CA GLY A 135 -13.53 -0.90 -2.09
C GLY A 135 -12.20 -1.59 -1.82
N GLY A 136 -11.26 -1.51 -2.77
CA GLY A 136 -9.91 -2.05 -2.62
C GLY A 136 -9.25 -1.60 -1.33
N PRO A 137 -7.99 -2.00 -1.07
CA PRO A 137 -7.30 -1.67 0.17
C PRO A 137 -7.47 -0.19 0.48
N ASP A 138 -7.76 0.14 1.75
CA ASP A 138 -7.95 1.52 2.19
C ASP A 138 -6.68 2.33 1.92
N LEU A 139 -6.64 3.00 0.77
CA LEU A 139 -5.51 3.79 0.31
C LEU A 139 -5.20 4.98 1.23
N ARG A 140 -6.15 5.36 2.08
CA ARG A 140 -6.02 6.48 3.03
C ARG A 140 -5.58 6.06 4.42
N HIS A 141 -5.44 4.75 4.68
CA HIS A 141 -4.93 4.27 5.95
C HIS A 141 -3.40 4.38 6.00
N HIS A 142 -2.86 5.16 6.93
CA HIS A 142 -1.42 5.38 7.13
C HIS A 142 -0.95 4.94 8.51
N GLY A 143 0.39 4.91 8.71
CA GLY A 143 1.00 4.41 9.94
C GLY A 143 0.65 5.21 11.19
N ASP A 144 0.35 6.50 11.05
CA ASP A 144 -0.07 7.37 12.16
C ASP A 144 -1.42 6.95 12.77
N ALA A 145 -2.30 6.34 11.98
CA ALA A 145 -3.56 5.80 12.47
C ALA A 145 -3.35 4.68 13.51
N GLU A 146 -2.23 3.97 13.44
CA GLU A 146 -1.90 2.89 14.39
C GLU A 146 -1.52 3.41 15.79
N VAL A 147 -1.14 4.69 15.91
CA VAL A 147 -0.64 5.28 17.17
C VAL A 147 -1.38 6.54 17.60
N ARG A 148 -2.34 7.05 16.81
CA ARG A 148 -2.97 8.36 17.01
C ARG A 148 -3.60 8.54 18.39
N ASP A 149 -4.29 7.52 18.90
CA ASP A 149 -5.06 7.61 20.13
C ASP A 149 -4.28 7.16 21.37
N ASP A 150 -3.28 6.29 21.20
CA ASP A 150 -2.55 5.65 22.31
C ASP A 150 -1.02 5.76 22.17
N GLY A 151 -0.52 6.61 21.25
CA GLY A 151 0.90 6.65 20.88
C GLY A 151 1.87 6.92 22.02
N GLU A 152 1.47 7.66 23.06
CA GLU A 152 2.29 7.90 24.25
C GLU A 152 2.53 6.64 25.10
N LYS A 153 1.69 5.63 24.96
CA LYS A 153 1.73 4.37 25.72
C LYS A 153 2.36 3.22 24.95
N LEU A 154 2.57 3.40 23.65
CA LEU A 154 3.04 2.33 22.75
C LEU A 154 4.43 2.62 22.22
N THR A 155 5.27 1.60 22.17
CA THR A 155 6.50 1.64 21.37
C THR A 155 6.11 1.60 19.89
N ASP A 156 6.36 2.71 19.17
CA ASP A 156 5.92 2.90 17.80
C ASP A 156 6.89 2.27 16.80
N LEU A 157 6.46 1.16 16.16
CA LEU A 157 7.09 0.57 14.98
C LEU A 157 6.20 0.74 13.73
N ALA A 158 5.12 1.54 13.80
CA ALA A 158 4.20 1.76 12.70
C ALA A 158 4.55 2.98 11.84
N VAL A 159 5.09 4.04 12.45
CA VAL A 159 5.45 5.28 11.74
C VAL A 159 6.93 5.28 11.38
N ASN A 160 7.25 5.47 10.09
CA ASN A 160 8.63 5.46 9.59
C ASN A 160 9.29 6.84 9.72
N VAL A 161 9.33 7.39 10.93
CA VAL A 161 10.07 8.61 11.26
C VAL A 161 11.20 8.22 12.21
N ARG A 162 12.42 8.69 11.95
CA ARG A 162 13.59 8.44 12.79
C ARG A 162 13.36 8.97 14.21
N THR A 163 13.63 8.16 15.22
CA THR A 163 13.55 8.55 16.64
C THR A 163 14.68 9.50 17.01
N GLY A 164 14.49 10.28 18.09
CA GLY A 164 15.48 11.26 18.53
C GLY A 164 15.64 12.48 17.60
N THR A 165 14.69 12.70 16.69
CA THR A 165 14.69 13.83 15.74
C THR A 165 13.52 14.79 15.98
N PRO A 166 13.59 16.05 15.52
CA PRO A 166 14.76 16.69 14.90
C PRO A 166 15.88 16.93 15.93
N PRO A 167 17.17 16.94 15.49
CA PRO A 167 18.30 17.25 16.37
C PRO A 167 18.22 18.70 16.87
N SER A 168 18.85 18.99 18.02
CA SER A 168 18.76 20.30 18.70
C SER A 168 19.15 21.46 17.77
N TRP A 169 20.26 21.31 17.03
CA TRP A 169 20.73 22.35 16.12
C TRP A 169 19.69 22.68 15.02
N LEU A 170 18.99 21.67 14.50
CA LEU A 170 17.97 21.88 13.48
C LEU A 170 16.71 22.54 14.08
N ARG A 171 16.32 22.12 15.29
CA ARG A 171 15.21 22.76 16.03
C ARG A 171 15.48 24.24 16.30
N GLU A 172 16.69 24.56 16.76
CA GLU A 172 17.12 25.95 17.01
C GLU A 172 17.08 26.78 15.72
N HIS A 173 17.56 26.20 14.61
CA HIS A 173 17.55 26.84 13.30
C HIS A 173 16.13 27.14 12.82
N ILE A 174 15.23 26.16 12.96
CA ILE A 174 13.81 26.31 12.63
C ILE A 174 13.16 27.35 13.55
N ALA A 175 13.41 27.29 14.86
CA ALA A 175 12.85 28.22 15.83
C ALA A 175 13.24 29.67 15.53
N GLY A 176 14.48 29.93 15.12
CA GLY A 176 14.93 31.26 14.71
C GLY A 176 14.18 31.85 13.51
N SER A 177 13.54 31.01 12.70
CA SER A 177 12.73 31.49 11.57
C SER A 177 11.37 32.08 11.99
N LEU A 178 10.93 31.82 13.23
CA LEU A 178 9.65 32.33 13.73
C LEU A 178 9.63 33.84 13.90
N ASP A 179 10.79 34.46 14.11
CA ASP A 179 10.91 35.92 14.20
C ASP A 179 10.54 36.63 12.90
N GLY A 180 10.61 35.92 11.78
CA GLY A 180 10.32 36.43 10.42
C GLY A 180 8.92 36.13 9.88
N LEU A 181 8.00 35.57 10.69
CA LEU A 181 6.70 35.08 10.22
C LEU A 181 5.76 36.17 9.65
N ALA A 182 6.02 37.44 9.91
CA ALA A 182 5.23 38.55 9.34
C ALA A 182 5.42 38.71 7.82
N ALA A 183 6.51 38.18 7.27
CA ALA A 183 6.79 38.19 5.83
C ALA A 183 6.25 36.92 5.13
N TYR A 184 5.80 37.07 3.89
CA TYR A 184 5.49 35.92 3.06
C TYR A 184 6.73 35.06 2.80
N PRO A 185 6.59 33.71 2.74
CA PRO A 185 7.72 32.81 2.51
C PRO A 185 8.45 33.09 1.18
N ASP A 186 9.80 33.11 1.23
CA ASP A 186 10.65 33.19 0.03
C ASP A 186 11.43 31.88 -0.16
N GLY A 187 11.04 31.07 -1.12
CA GLY A 187 11.64 29.76 -1.39
C GLY A 187 12.93 29.79 -2.21
N ARG A 188 13.38 30.94 -2.72
CA ARG A 188 14.51 31.02 -3.67
C ARG A 188 15.81 30.43 -3.10
N ALA A 189 16.15 30.75 -1.86
CA ALA A 189 17.37 30.26 -1.23
C ALA A 189 17.30 28.74 -0.95
N ALA A 190 16.16 28.24 -0.49
CA ALA A 190 15.96 26.82 -0.26
C ALA A 190 16.00 26.01 -1.59
N ARG A 191 15.36 26.53 -2.64
CA ARG A 191 15.37 25.95 -3.99
C ARG A 191 16.80 25.88 -4.55
N ALA A 192 17.58 26.96 -4.41
CA ALA A 192 18.97 26.99 -4.82
C ALA A 192 19.85 26.01 -4.03
N ALA A 193 19.65 25.89 -2.72
CA ALA A 193 20.38 24.92 -1.89
C ALA A 193 20.10 23.48 -2.30
N VAL A 194 18.84 23.12 -2.53
CA VAL A 194 18.46 21.79 -3.01
C VAL A 194 19.02 21.50 -4.39
N ALA A 195 18.98 22.47 -5.31
CA ALA A 195 19.55 22.33 -6.65
C ALA A 195 21.07 22.09 -6.60
N ALA A 196 21.78 22.86 -5.77
CA ALA A 196 23.21 22.69 -5.55
C ALA A 196 23.55 21.32 -4.93
N HIS A 197 22.74 20.84 -3.98
CA HIS A 197 22.93 19.51 -3.36
C HIS A 197 22.88 18.37 -4.38
N HIS A 198 21.95 18.43 -5.33
CA HIS A 198 21.81 17.42 -6.38
C HIS A 198 22.64 17.69 -7.64
N GLY A 199 23.34 18.83 -7.72
CA GLY A 199 24.12 19.21 -8.90
C GLY A 199 23.27 19.47 -10.13
N VAL A 200 22.03 19.94 -9.95
CA VAL A 200 21.08 20.24 -11.04
C VAL A 200 20.78 21.73 -11.16
N PRO A 201 20.35 22.23 -12.33
CA PRO A 201 19.84 23.59 -12.48
C PRO A 201 18.66 23.89 -11.54
N VAL A 202 18.56 25.13 -11.04
CA VAL A 202 17.51 25.53 -10.09
C VAL A 202 16.10 25.42 -10.68
N GLU A 203 15.95 25.53 -11.98
CA GLU A 203 14.70 25.38 -12.73
C GLU A 203 14.15 23.92 -12.66
N ARG A 204 14.98 22.96 -12.29
CA ARG A 204 14.60 21.56 -12.14
C ARG A 204 14.04 21.21 -10.74
N VAL A 205 14.01 22.17 -9.83
CA VAL A 205 13.58 21.94 -8.44
C VAL A 205 12.26 22.65 -8.14
N LEU A 206 11.30 21.93 -7.55
CA LEU A 206 10.08 22.51 -6.95
C LEU A 206 10.02 22.12 -5.48
N LEU A 207 9.92 23.10 -4.59
CA LEU A 207 9.67 22.85 -3.16
C LEU A 207 8.19 22.55 -2.92
N THR A 208 7.90 21.59 -2.06
CA THR A 208 6.53 21.13 -1.79
C THR A 208 6.26 20.97 -0.29
N ALA A 209 4.99 21.04 0.11
CA ALA A 209 4.52 20.74 1.47
C ALA A 209 4.56 19.22 1.74
N GLY A 210 5.75 18.63 1.61
CA GLY A 210 5.99 17.20 1.66
C GLY A 210 5.67 16.49 0.33
N ALA A 211 6.02 15.21 0.24
CA ALA A 211 5.77 14.39 -0.95
C ALA A 211 4.25 14.24 -1.25
N ALA A 212 3.39 14.32 -0.26
CA ALA A 212 1.94 14.21 -0.45
C ALA A 212 1.39 15.33 -1.35
N GLU A 213 1.85 16.58 -1.20
CA GLU A 213 1.48 17.66 -2.12
C GLU A 213 1.99 17.36 -3.54
N ALA A 214 3.20 16.85 -3.68
CA ALA A 214 3.76 16.51 -4.98
C ALA A 214 2.89 15.49 -5.74
N PHE A 215 2.36 14.46 -5.09
CA PHE A 215 1.44 13.50 -5.73
C PHE A 215 0.17 14.16 -6.22
N VAL A 216 -0.41 15.06 -5.42
CA VAL A 216 -1.62 15.82 -5.82
C VAL A 216 -1.33 16.73 -7.01
N LEU A 217 -0.18 17.40 -7.02
CA LEU A 217 0.22 18.26 -8.14
C LEU A 217 0.44 17.44 -9.41
N LEU A 218 1.15 16.32 -9.34
CA LEU A 218 1.37 15.42 -10.48
C LEU A 218 0.05 14.94 -11.06
N ALA A 219 -0.89 14.48 -10.21
CA ALA A 219 -2.18 13.97 -10.64
C ALA A 219 -3.04 15.05 -11.35
N ARG A 220 -2.90 16.32 -10.96
CA ARG A 220 -3.72 17.43 -11.50
C ARG A 220 -3.08 18.18 -12.65
N ALA A 221 -1.76 18.32 -12.65
CA ALA A 221 -1.04 19.14 -13.63
C ALA A 221 -0.63 18.34 -14.88
N LEU A 222 -0.32 17.07 -14.73
CA LEU A 222 0.12 16.25 -15.85
C LEU A 222 -1.06 15.68 -16.63
N ARG A 223 -0.99 15.77 -17.95
CA ARG A 223 -2.02 15.23 -18.85
C ARG A 223 -1.69 13.77 -19.14
N VAL A 224 -2.17 12.87 -18.29
CA VAL A 224 -1.98 11.43 -18.42
C VAL A 224 -3.30 10.72 -18.70
N ARG A 225 -3.24 9.61 -19.43
CA ARG A 225 -4.41 8.80 -19.84
C ARG A 225 -4.36 7.40 -19.27
N ARG A 226 -3.17 6.85 -19.06
CA ARG A 226 -2.91 5.49 -18.60
C ARG A 226 -1.85 5.48 -17.51
N PRO A 227 -2.13 6.11 -16.37
CA PRO A 227 -1.22 6.06 -15.23
C PRO A 227 -1.18 4.65 -14.64
N VAL A 228 0.02 4.23 -14.26
CA VAL A 228 0.29 2.94 -13.63
C VAL A 228 1.05 3.17 -12.34
N VAL A 229 0.64 2.47 -11.29
CA VAL A 229 1.31 2.45 -9.99
C VAL A 229 1.84 1.05 -9.71
N VAL A 230 3.13 0.94 -9.38
CA VAL A 230 3.77 -0.34 -9.06
C VAL A 230 3.60 -0.63 -7.58
N HIS A 231 2.87 -1.70 -7.26
CA HIS A 231 2.54 -2.12 -5.89
C HIS A 231 3.23 -3.45 -5.51
N PRO A 232 3.35 -3.76 -4.19
CA PRO A 232 2.92 -2.93 -3.06
C PRO A 232 3.84 -1.73 -2.84
N GLN A 233 3.25 -0.53 -2.76
CA GLN A 233 3.98 0.68 -2.41
C GLN A 233 3.09 1.66 -1.62
N PHE A 234 3.64 2.83 -1.23
CA PHE A 234 2.88 3.92 -0.61
C PHE A 234 1.66 4.27 -1.46
N THR A 235 0.51 4.42 -0.81
CA THR A 235 -0.79 4.42 -1.50
C THR A 235 -1.26 5.80 -1.96
N GLU A 236 -0.67 6.89 -1.44
CA GLU A 236 -1.06 8.25 -1.80
C GLU A 236 -0.92 8.59 -3.29
N PRO A 237 0.10 8.10 -4.04
CA PRO A 237 0.15 8.34 -5.49
C PRO A 237 -1.09 7.85 -6.21
N GLU A 238 -1.56 6.64 -5.91
CA GLU A 238 -2.77 6.09 -6.51
C GLU A 238 -4.00 6.86 -6.07
N ALA A 239 -4.14 7.10 -4.76
CA ALA A 239 -5.27 7.85 -4.23
C ALA A 239 -5.37 9.26 -4.82
N ALA A 240 -4.24 9.96 -5.02
CA ALA A 240 -4.22 11.28 -5.66
C ALA A 240 -4.63 11.23 -7.14
N LEU A 241 -4.21 10.20 -7.86
CA LEU A 241 -4.60 9.97 -9.25
C LEU A 241 -6.10 9.66 -9.38
N GLU A 242 -6.63 8.79 -8.52
CA GLU A 242 -8.06 8.45 -8.49
C GLU A 242 -8.92 9.69 -8.13
N ASP A 243 -8.51 10.47 -7.13
CA ASP A 243 -9.18 11.72 -6.75
C ASP A 243 -9.18 12.77 -7.87
N ALA A 244 -8.17 12.74 -8.74
CA ALA A 244 -8.11 13.58 -9.93
C ALA A 244 -8.94 13.02 -11.12
N GLY A 245 -9.58 11.86 -10.95
CA GLY A 245 -10.45 11.23 -11.95
C GLY A 245 -9.74 10.31 -12.93
N HIS A 246 -8.50 9.91 -12.66
CA HIS A 246 -7.77 8.96 -13.51
C HIS A 246 -8.16 7.51 -13.19
N ALA A 247 -8.28 6.69 -14.22
CA ALA A 247 -8.33 5.24 -14.07
C ALA A 247 -6.89 4.71 -13.93
N VAL A 248 -6.54 4.22 -12.75
CA VAL A 248 -5.17 3.80 -12.42
C VAL A 248 -4.96 2.31 -12.69
N GLY A 249 -3.97 1.97 -13.50
CA GLY A 249 -3.48 0.61 -13.67
C GLY A 249 -2.54 0.22 -12.51
N ARG A 250 -2.58 -1.04 -12.09
CA ARG A 250 -1.68 -1.59 -11.05
C ARG A 250 -0.75 -2.63 -11.64
N VAL A 251 0.54 -2.54 -11.31
CA VAL A 251 1.50 -3.64 -11.49
C VAL A 251 1.78 -4.21 -10.11
N LEU A 252 1.42 -5.48 -9.88
CA LEU A 252 1.58 -6.12 -8.57
C LEU A 252 2.86 -6.95 -8.55
N LEU A 253 3.82 -6.56 -7.73
CA LEU A 253 5.04 -7.33 -7.47
C LEU A 253 4.74 -8.43 -6.43
N ARG A 254 5.45 -9.55 -6.52
CA ARG A 254 5.16 -10.75 -5.74
C ARG A 254 6.25 -11.05 -4.72
N ALA A 255 5.85 -11.65 -3.60
CA ALA A 255 6.76 -12.04 -2.53
C ALA A 255 7.73 -13.15 -2.97
N GLU A 256 7.27 -14.09 -3.81
CA GLU A 256 8.10 -15.15 -4.37
C GLU A 256 9.26 -14.63 -5.25
N ASP A 257 9.08 -13.45 -5.86
CA ASP A 257 10.09 -12.75 -6.65
C ASP A 257 10.88 -11.73 -5.81
N GLY A 258 10.70 -11.74 -4.47
CA GLY A 258 11.30 -10.77 -3.55
C GLY A 258 10.82 -9.33 -3.78
N PHE A 259 9.63 -9.14 -4.31
CA PHE A 259 9.05 -7.83 -4.69
C PHE A 259 9.96 -7.02 -5.62
N ARG A 260 10.74 -7.68 -6.45
CA ARG A 260 11.61 -7.01 -7.44
C ARG A 260 10.80 -6.54 -8.63
N LEU A 261 11.12 -5.35 -9.10
CA LEU A 261 10.54 -4.81 -10.32
C LEU A 261 11.18 -5.48 -11.54
N ASP A 262 10.35 -6.09 -12.37
CA ASP A 262 10.70 -6.38 -13.76
C ASP A 262 10.06 -5.29 -14.65
N PRO A 263 10.87 -4.48 -15.35
CA PRO A 263 10.36 -3.45 -16.25
C PRO A 263 9.41 -3.97 -17.34
N ALA A 264 9.50 -5.26 -17.69
CA ALA A 264 8.62 -5.89 -18.67
C ALA A 264 7.18 -6.05 -18.19
N LEU A 265 6.93 -6.02 -16.87
CA LEU A 265 5.59 -6.07 -16.31
C LEU A 265 4.80 -4.76 -16.48
N VAL A 266 5.50 -3.65 -16.75
CA VAL A 266 4.87 -2.35 -16.92
C VAL A 266 4.31 -2.22 -18.35
N PRO A 267 2.99 -1.94 -18.50
CA PRO A 267 2.38 -1.82 -19.81
C PRO A 267 3.12 -0.84 -20.73
N TYR A 268 3.32 -1.26 -21.96
CA TYR A 268 4.06 -0.45 -22.95
C TYR A 268 3.44 0.92 -23.17
N ASP A 269 2.13 1.02 -23.13
CA ASP A 269 1.34 2.23 -23.38
C ASP A 269 1.04 3.07 -22.12
N ALA A 270 1.58 2.68 -20.95
CA ALA A 270 1.53 3.54 -19.77
C ALA A 270 2.26 4.86 -20.03
N ASP A 271 1.59 5.98 -19.79
CA ASP A 271 2.14 7.34 -19.97
C ASP A 271 2.59 8.01 -18.67
N LEU A 272 2.25 7.39 -17.53
CA LEU A 272 2.83 7.71 -16.22
C LEU A 272 3.07 6.40 -15.47
N VAL A 273 4.24 6.25 -14.87
CA VAL A 273 4.59 5.10 -14.02
C VAL A 273 5.12 5.63 -12.69
N VAL A 274 4.58 5.14 -11.57
CA VAL A 274 5.03 5.52 -10.22
C VAL A 274 5.67 4.32 -9.54
N VAL A 275 6.89 4.50 -9.03
CA VAL A 275 7.65 3.49 -8.29
C VAL A 275 8.27 4.11 -7.04
N GLY A 276 8.11 3.50 -5.88
CA GLY A 276 8.84 3.88 -4.66
C GLY A 276 10.25 3.27 -4.64
N ASN A 277 11.26 4.05 -4.24
CA ASN A 277 12.64 3.55 -4.17
C ASN A 277 13.46 4.21 -3.05
N PRO A 278 13.79 3.52 -1.92
CA PRO A 278 13.31 2.17 -1.58
C PRO A 278 11.80 2.13 -1.38
N THR A 279 11.19 1.03 -1.78
CA THR A 279 9.73 0.90 -1.76
C THR A 279 9.18 0.74 -0.33
N ASN A 280 8.22 1.56 0.07
CA ASN A 280 7.42 1.35 1.28
C ASN A 280 6.11 0.61 0.88
N PRO A 281 5.81 -0.63 1.37
CA PRO A 281 6.32 -1.22 2.61
C PRO A 281 7.43 -2.27 2.43
N THR A 282 7.78 -2.67 1.21
CA THR A 282 8.64 -3.85 0.97
C THR A 282 10.10 -3.66 1.37
N SER A 283 10.54 -2.41 1.49
CA SER A 283 11.94 -2.04 1.75
C SER A 283 12.92 -2.40 0.62
N VAL A 284 12.40 -2.84 -0.53
CA VAL A 284 13.23 -3.18 -1.68
C VAL A 284 13.81 -1.92 -2.31
N LEU A 285 15.11 -1.94 -2.57
CA LEU A 285 15.82 -0.94 -3.34
C LEU A 285 16.02 -1.46 -4.76
N HIS A 286 15.32 -0.87 -5.71
CA HIS A 286 15.46 -1.22 -7.12
C HIS A 286 16.70 -0.56 -7.72
N PRO A 287 17.49 -1.28 -8.54
CA PRO A 287 18.63 -0.70 -9.23
C PRO A 287 18.22 0.48 -10.11
N ALA A 288 18.98 1.57 -10.05
CA ALA A 288 18.73 2.77 -10.85
C ALA A 288 18.67 2.46 -12.35
N ASP A 289 19.50 1.54 -12.83
CA ASP A 289 19.51 1.12 -14.24
C ASP A 289 18.21 0.38 -14.65
N GLU A 290 17.60 -0.38 -13.75
CA GLU A 290 16.30 -1.02 -14.03
C GLU A 290 15.19 0.02 -14.09
N LEU A 291 15.19 1.00 -13.16
CA LEU A 291 14.23 2.11 -13.20
C LEU A 291 14.37 2.93 -14.48
N ARG A 292 15.61 3.23 -14.91
CA ARG A 292 15.86 3.96 -16.16
C ARG A 292 15.31 3.25 -17.40
N ARG A 293 15.23 1.92 -17.40
CA ARG A 293 14.62 1.14 -18.50
C ARG A 293 13.11 1.38 -18.65
N LEU A 294 12.46 1.91 -17.63
CA LEU A 294 11.05 2.33 -17.71
C LEU A 294 10.88 3.65 -18.47
N ALA A 295 11.93 4.49 -18.52
CA ALA A 295 11.87 5.79 -19.20
C ALA A 295 11.72 5.63 -20.71
N ARG A 296 10.87 6.46 -21.31
CA ARG A 296 10.67 6.55 -22.76
C ARG A 296 10.05 7.90 -23.13
N PRO A 297 10.18 8.35 -24.38
CA PRO A 297 9.50 9.55 -24.85
C PRO A 297 7.98 9.49 -24.60
N GLY A 298 7.40 10.54 -24.03
CA GLY A 298 5.97 10.65 -23.75
C GLY A 298 5.48 9.92 -22.49
N ARG A 299 6.39 9.36 -21.67
CA ARG A 299 6.08 8.76 -20.37
C ARG A 299 6.72 9.58 -19.26
N PHE A 300 5.96 9.88 -18.23
CA PHE A 300 6.51 10.35 -16.95
C PHE A 300 6.89 9.15 -16.09
N LEU A 301 8.16 9.11 -15.64
CA LEU A 301 8.67 8.15 -14.67
C LEU A 301 8.80 8.85 -13.32
N VAL A 302 7.87 8.60 -12.43
CA VAL A 302 7.84 9.15 -11.07
C VAL A 302 8.51 8.16 -10.13
N VAL A 303 9.62 8.58 -9.52
CA VAL A 303 10.35 7.78 -8.53
C VAL A 303 10.23 8.45 -7.17
N ASP A 304 9.52 7.78 -6.25
CA ASP A 304 9.37 8.26 -4.87
C ASP A 304 10.57 7.82 -4.03
N GLU A 305 11.50 8.75 -3.87
CA GLU A 305 12.72 8.59 -3.07
C GLU A 305 12.56 9.15 -1.63
N ALA A 306 11.36 9.11 -1.05
CA ALA A 306 11.10 9.65 0.28
C ALA A 306 11.93 9.00 1.41
N PHE A 307 12.57 7.88 1.16
CA PHE A 307 13.43 7.15 2.08
C PHE A 307 14.86 6.92 1.55
N MET A 308 15.23 7.55 0.45
CA MET A 308 16.53 7.33 -0.17
C MET A 308 17.69 7.84 0.72
N ASP A 309 17.47 8.90 1.47
CA ASP A 309 18.43 9.42 2.45
C ASP A 309 18.70 8.49 3.66
N ALA A 310 17.92 7.42 3.81
CA ALA A 310 18.19 6.34 4.78
C ALA A 310 18.97 5.14 4.16
N VAL A 311 19.31 5.22 2.88
CA VAL A 311 20.15 4.24 2.18
C VAL A 311 21.60 4.73 2.17
N PRO A 312 22.58 3.96 2.70
CA PRO A 312 23.97 4.38 2.72
C PRO A 312 24.48 4.78 1.33
N GLY A 313 24.97 6.02 1.22
CA GLY A 313 25.48 6.61 -0.03
C GLY A 313 24.42 6.92 -1.09
N GLU A 314 23.14 6.78 -0.79
CA GLU A 314 22.03 7.00 -1.74
C GLU A 314 22.27 6.35 -3.12
N ARG A 315 22.87 5.16 -3.13
CA ARG A 315 23.54 4.52 -4.28
C ARG A 315 22.66 4.30 -5.51
N GLU A 316 21.33 4.28 -5.33
CA GLU A 316 20.37 4.09 -6.42
C GLU A 316 19.49 5.34 -6.66
N SER A 317 19.91 6.50 -6.13
CA SER A 317 19.19 7.74 -6.35
C SER A 317 19.27 8.22 -7.80
N LEU A 318 18.14 8.68 -8.30
CA LEU A 318 18.01 9.31 -9.63
C LEU A 318 17.91 10.85 -9.55
N ALA A 319 17.93 11.43 -8.36
CA ALA A 319 17.68 12.86 -8.15
C ALA A 319 18.67 13.80 -8.90
N GLY A 320 19.93 13.36 -9.08
CA GLY A 320 20.94 14.10 -9.85
C GLY A 320 20.94 13.82 -11.37
N ARG A 321 20.04 12.95 -11.87
CA ARG A 321 20.05 12.54 -13.28
C ARG A 321 19.27 13.52 -14.14
N THR A 322 19.93 14.06 -15.14
CA THR A 322 19.33 15.00 -16.11
C THR A 322 19.19 14.40 -17.52
N ASP A 323 19.68 13.18 -17.69
CA ASP A 323 19.75 12.46 -18.97
C ASP A 323 18.59 11.44 -19.15
N VAL A 324 17.67 11.35 -18.19
CA VAL A 324 16.54 10.41 -18.24
C VAL A 324 15.28 11.18 -18.64
N PRO A 325 14.70 10.94 -19.83
CA PRO A 325 13.54 11.68 -20.30
C PRO A 325 12.30 11.40 -19.43
N GLY A 326 11.54 12.44 -19.10
CA GLY A 326 10.30 12.36 -18.33
C GLY A 326 10.49 11.94 -16.87
N LEU A 327 11.73 11.93 -16.35
CA LEU A 327 12.02 11.58 -14.96
C LEU A 327 11.50 12.65 -14.00
N VAL A 328 10.79 12.22 -12.96
CA VAL A 328 10.33 13.03 -11.84
C VAL A 328 10.73 12.32 -10.55
N VAL A 329 11.61 12.90 -9.76
CA VAL A 329 12.04 12.34 -8.47
C VAL A 329 11.42 13.14 -7.33
N LEU A 330 10.79 12.44 -6.39
CA LEU A 330 10.21 13.02 -5.19
C LEU A 330 11.11 12.76 -3.98
N ARG A 331 11.35 13.79 -3.18
CA ARG A 331 12.15 13.68 -1.95
C ARG A 331 11.34 14.21 -0.76
N SER A 332 11.49 13.55 0.38
CA SER A 332 10.82 13.93 1.63
C SER A 332 11.87 14.19 2.72
N LEU A 333 11.83 15.35 3.32
CA LEU A 333 12.68 15.67 4.48
C LEU A 333 12.00 15.33 5.81
N THR A 334 10.83 14.69 5.76
CA THR A 334 10.02 14.42 6.96
C THR A 334 10.46 13.19 7.74
N LYS A 335 11.14 12.21 7.10
CA LYS A 335 11.39 10.90 7.67
C LYS A 335 12.69 10.84 8.46
N THR A 336 13.79 11.10 7.81
CA THR A 336 15.13 11.12 8.43
C THR A 336 15.29 12.23 9.45
N TRP A 337 14.62 13.38 9.23
CA TRP A 337 14.79 14.58 10.05
C TRP A 337 13.71 14.78 11.12
N GLY A 338 12.67 13.92 11.20
CA GLY A 338 11.59 14.08 12.18
C GLY A 338 10.72 15.32 11.94
N LEU A 339 10.55 15.72 10.69
CA LEU A 339 9.84 16.94 10.29
C LEU A 339 8.44 16.65 9.73
N ALA A 340 7.81 15.55 10.16
CA ALA A 340 6.51 15.16 9.65
C ALA A 340 5.44 16.25 9.83
N GLY A 341 5.43 16.94 10.97
CA GLY A 341 4.51 18.04 11.26
C GLY A 341 4.84 19.34 10.50
N LEU A 342 6.09 19.51 10.02
CA LEU A 342 6.50 20.71 9.31
C LEU A 342 6.09 20.71 7.83
N ARG A 343 5.81 19.55 7.25
CA ARG A 343 5.42 19.37 5.85
C ARG A 343 6.44 19.94 4.88
N VAL A 344 7.55 19.25 4.65
CA VAL A 344 8.64 19.70 3.77
C VAL A 344 9.16 18.58 2.88
N GLY A 345 9.28 18.87 1.60
CA GLY A 345 9.81 17.99 0.56
C GLY A 345 10.07 18.77 -0.74
N TYR A 346 10.45 18.07 -1.77
CA TYR A 346 10.68 18.67 -3.08
C TYR A 346 10.60 17.66 -4.21
N VAL A 347 10.43 18.19 -5.42
CA VAL A 347 10.46 17.49 -6.69
C VAL A 347 11.69 17.91 -7.47
N VAL A 348 12.35 16.96 -8.13
CA VAL A 348 13.38 17.22 -9.15
C VAL A 348 12.89 16.63 -10.46
N ALA A 349 12.74 17.47 -11.49
CA ALA A 349 12.20 17.05 -12.79
C ALA A 349 12.73 17.96 -13.92
N GLU A 350 12.29 17.71 -15.15
CA GLU A 350 12.53 18.61 -16.28
C GLU A 350 11.88 19.98 -16.03
N PRO A 351 12.49 21.09 -16.50
CA PRO A 351 11.98 22.44 -16.23
C PRO A 351 10.52 22.65 -16.65
N GLU A 352 10.09 22.04 -17.75
CA GLU A 352 8.72 22.13 -18.26
C GLU A 352 7.73 21.42 -17.33
N VAL A 353 8.14 20.29 -16.73
CA VAL A 353 7.35 19.57 -15.73
C VAL A 353 7.25 20.42 -14.46
N VAL A 354 8.38 20.95 -13.97
CA VAL A 354 8.41 21.84 -12.80
C VAL A 354 7.49 23.04 -13.01
N ALA A 355 7.56 23.69 -14.17
CA ALA A 355 6.69 24.83 -14.49
C ALA A 355 5.21 24.47 -14.49
N SER A 356 4.86 23.28 -15.00
CA SER A 356 3.48 22.79 -14.98
C SER A 356 2.97 22.51 -13.56
N LEU A 357 3.80 21.92 -12.71
CA LEU A 357 3.47 21.69 -11.30
C LEU A 357 3.36 23.00 -10.52
N GLU A 358 4.26 23.96 -10.76
CA GLU A 358 4.29 25.27 -10.11
C GLU A 358 3.01 26.09 -10.44
N GLN A 359 2.50 25.99 -11.66
CA GLN A 359 1.21 26.61 -12.05
C GLN A 359 0.00 26.02 -11.31
N ALA A 360 0.05 24.75 -10.95
CA ALA A 360 -1.01 24.08 -10.20
C ALA A 360 -0.89 24.23 -8.67
N GLN A 361 0.27 24.71 -8.21
CA GLN A 361 0.57 24.88 -6.79
C GLN A 361 -0.07 26.18 -6.25
N PRO A 362 -0.61 26.16 -5.00
CA PRO A 362 -1.07 27.41 -4.39
C PRO A 362 0.08 28.38 -4.15
N LEU A 363 -0.22 29.67 -4.03
CA LEU A 363 0.79 30.67 -3.69
C LEU A 363 1.36 30.39 -2.29
N TRP A 364 2.68 30.55 -2.15
CA TRP A 364 3.42 30.35 -0.89
C TRP A 364 3.15 28.99 -0.23
N PRO A 365 3.32 27.87 -0.93
CA PRO A 365 2.87 26.56 -0.49
C PRO A 365 3.69 26.00 0.68
N VAL A 366 4.93 26.48 0.85
CA VAL A 366 5.89 26.00 1.86
C VAL A 366 6.16 27.12 2.86
N SER A 367 5.93 26.84 4.14
CA SER A 367 6.10 27.83 5.23
C SER A 367 7.56 28.24 5.42
N SER A 368 7.81 29.46 5.96
CA SER A 368 9.17 29.93 6.26
C SER A 368 9.97 28.95 7.13
N PRO A 369 9.43 28.35 8.20
CA PRO A 369 10.14 27.31 8.96
C PRO A 369 10.51 26.08 8.13
N ALA A 370 9.64 25.65 7.21
CA ALA A 370 9.90 24.51 6.33
C ALA A 370 11.00 24.83 5.29
N LEU A 371 11.04 26.05 4.76
CA LEU A 371 12.10 26.51 3.84
C LEU A 371 13.47 26.56 4.52
N VAL A 372 13.53 27.06 5.76
CA VAL A 372 14.76 27.08 6.55
C VAL A 372 15.23 25.65 6.86
N ALA A 373 14.29 24.76 7.21
CA ALA A 373 14.60 23.35 7.41
C ALA A 373 15.13 22.69 6.13
N ALA A 374 14.55 22.99 4.96
CA ALA A 374 15.02 22.44 3.70
C ALA A 374 16.48 22.84 3.42
N GLN A 375 16.84 24.10 3.60
CA GLN A 375 18.23 24.56 3.45
C GLN A 375 19.17 23.86 4.46
N ALA A 376 18.75 23.74 5.72
CA ALA A 376 19.56 23.14 6.77
C ALA A 376 19.82 21.65 6.51
N CYS A 377 18.81 20.89 6.08
CA CYS A 377 18.92 19.46 5.80
C CYS A 377 19.85 19.15 4.62
N VAL A 378 19.93 20.00 3.60
CA VAL A 378 20.85 19.83 2.44
C VAL A 378 22.19 20.56 2.61
N SER A 379 22.44 21.17 3.77
CA SER A 379 23.75 21.76 4.09
C SER A 379 24.81 20.66 4.27
N ALA A 380 26.09 21.03 4.22
CA ALA A 380 27.19 20.08 4.44
C ALA A 380 27.06 19.33 5.79
N ARG A 381 26.60 20.01 6.86
CA ARG A 381 26.30 19.39 8.13
C ARG A 381 25.14 18.41 8.05
N GLY A 382 24.04 18.84 7.41
CA GLY A 382 22.87 17.99 7.23
C GLY A 382 23.20 16.72 6.46
N VAL A 383 23.87 16.86 5.32
CA VAL A 383 24.27 15.71 4.48
C VAL A 383 25.15 14.72 5.24
N ALA A 384 26.13 15.21 6.01
CA ALA A 384 27.00 14.34 6.82
C ALA A 384 26.19 13.59 7.90
N GLU A 385 25.28 14.28 8.62
CA GLU A 385 24.46 13.65 9.66
C GLU A 385 23.45 12.63 9.06
N ALA A 386 22.89 12.91 7.89
CA ALA A 386 22.02 11.97 7.20
C ALA A 386 22.79 10.71 6.77
N ALA A 387 24.03 10.87 6.27
CA ALA A 387 24.89 9.75 5.89
C ALA A 387 25.24 8.85 7.09
N ASP A 388 25.60 9.44 8.24
CA ASP A 388 25.86 8.70 9.48
C ASP A 388 24.59 7.97 9.97
N ALA A 389 23.43 8.63 9.90
CA ALA A 389 22.14 8.04 10.25
C ALA A 389 21.78 6.86 9.35
N ALA A 390 22.05 6.94 8.04
CA ALA A 390 21.80 5.85 7.10
C ALA A 390 22.63 4.60 7.44
N VAL A 391 23.90 4.79 7.81
CA VAL A 391 24.77 3.68 8.25
C VAL A 391 24.26 3.05 9.54
N ALA A 392 23.86 3.86 10.51
CA ALA A 392 23.31 3.37 11.78
C ALA A 392 22.01 2.57 11.55
N VAL A 393 21.08 3.12 10.76
CA VAL A 393 19.80 2.44 10.42
C VAL A 393 20.05 1.11 9.70
N ALA A 394 21.04 1.05 8.81
CA ALA A 394 21.40 -0.21 8.13
C ALA A 394 21.85 -1.29 9.13
N ALA A 395 22.69 -0.92 10.12
CA ALA A 395 23.15 -1.84 11.15
C ALA A 395 22.00 -2.29 12.10
N ASP A 396 21.10 -1.38 12.47
CA ASP A 396 19.94 -1.71 13.31
C ASP A 396 18.92 -2.58 12.54
N ARG A 397 18.76 -2.34 11.24
CA ARG A 397 17.94 -3.18 10.36
C ARG A 397 18.48 -4.62 10.27
N GLU A 398 19.78 -4.78 10.07
CA GLU A 398 20.41 -6.09 10.03
C GLU A 398 20.20 -6.85 11.35
N HIS A 399 20.32 -6.17 12.49
CA HIS A 399 20.04 -6.72 13.81
C HIS A 399 18.59 -7.20 13.92
N LEU A 400 17.61 -6.34 13.61
CA LEU A 400 16.20 -6.69 13.63
C LEU A 400 15.88 -7.88 12.71
N VAL A 401 16.41 -7.89 11.50
CA VAL A 401 16.22 -8.99 10.53
C VAL A 401 16.82 -10.30 11.05
N GLY A 402 17.98 -10.25 11.71
CA GLY A 402 18.61 -11.40 12.36
C GLY A 402 17.68 -12.02 13.39
N LEU A 403 17.17 -11.22 14.31
CA LEU A 403 16.23 -11.67 15.37
C LEU A 403 14.90 -12.22 14.80
N LEU A 404 14.35 -11.58 13.78
CA LEU A 404 13.10 -12.04 13.15
C LEU A 404 13.27 -13.38 12.45
N ARG A 405 14.43 -13.66 11.86
CA ARG A 405 14.74 -14.96 11.24
C ARG A 405 14.78 -16.11 12.24
N GLU A 406 15.11 -15.86 13.49
CA GLU A 406 15.06 -16.86 14.56
C GLU A 406 13.63 -17.32 14.85
N LEU A 407 12.62 -16.53 14.47
CA LEU A 407 11.20 -16.86 14.59
C LEU A 407 10.64 -17.66 13.40
N ALA A 408 11.47 -18.03 12.42
CA ALA A 408 11.04 -18.86 11.27
C ALA A 408 10.31 -20.17 11.66
N PRO A 409 10.66 -20.88 12.74
CA PRO A 409 9.90 -22.05 13.20
C PRO A 409 8.44 -21.75 13.57
N HIS A 410 8.10 -20.48 13.85
CA HIS A 410 6.74 -20.02 14.10
C HIS A 410 6.04 -19.48 12.84
N GLY A 411 6.59 -19.71 11.65
CA GLY A 411 6.03 -19.24 10.38
C GLY A 411 6.33 -17.78 10.05
N VAL A 412 7.18 -17.09 10.81
CA VAL A 412 7.60 -15.72 10.53
C VAL A 412 8.60 -15.72 9.37
N SER A 413 8.38 -14.86 8.39
CA SER A 413 9.33 -14.65 7.28
C SER A 413 9.49 -13.18 6.96
N VAL A 414 10.74 -12.76 6.71
CA VAL A 414 11.08 -11.39 6.32
C VAL A 414 11.14 -11.32 4.82
N ALA A 415 10.43 -10.36 4.23
CA ALA A 415 10.58 -10.02 2.82
C ALA A 415 11.94 -9.37 2.59
N GLY A 416 12.59 -9.68 1.50
CA GLY A 416 13.87 -9.07 1.33
C GLY A 416 14.49 -9.27 -0.04
N PRO A 417 15.65 -8.59 -0.27
CA PRO A 417 16.45 -7.84 0.69
C PRO A 417 15.83 -6.49 1.10
N ALA A 418 15.83 -6.20 2.41
CA ALA A 418 15.36 -4.92 2.94
C ALA A 418 16.51 -3.90 2.97
N GLU A 419 16.27 -2.69 2.43
CA GLU A 419 17.29 -1.64 2.31
C GLU A 419 16.85 -0.28 2.89
N GLY A 420 15.55 -0.07 3.09
CA GLY A 420 15.01 1.13 3.72
C GLY A 420 15.01 1.06 5.27
N PRO A 421 14.48 2.09 5.95
CA PRO A 421 14.41 2.16 7.41
C PRO A 421 13.23 1.38 8.00
N PHE A 422 12.79 0.32 7.36
CA PHE A 422 11.71 -0.57 7.77
C PHE A 422 11.90 -1.96 7.17
N VAL A 423 11.18 -2.94 7.70
CA VAL A 423 11.13 -4.30 7.17
C VAL A 423 9.68 -4.74 7.00
N LEU A 424 9.42 -5.49 5.93
CA LEU A 424 8.14 -6.14 5.70
C LEU A 424 8.24 -7.61 6.16
N VAL A 425 7.29 -8.03 7.00
CA VAL A 425 7.31 -9.35 7.64
C VAL A 425 5.98 -10.04 7.41
N ARG A 426 6.01 -11.29 7.02
CA ARG A 426 4.83 -12.14 7.00
C ARG A 426 4.75 -12.91 8.32
N ILE A 427 3.59 -12.84 8.96
CA ILE A 427 3.28 -13.50 10.22
C ILE A 427 1.91 -14.16 10.05
N PRO A 428 1.78 -15.49 10.08
CA PRO A 428 0.47 -16.14 10.00
C PRO A 428 -0.49 -15.61 11.07
N GLY A 429 -1.70 -15.22 10.67
CA GLY A 429 -2.67 -14.63 11.58
C GLY A 429 -2.28 -13.24 12.12
N ALA A 430 -1.55 -12.45 11.35
CA ALA A 430 -0.99 -11.16 11.79
C ALA A 430 -2.02 -10.20 12.38
N HIS A 431 -3.30 -10.27 12.00
CA HIS A 431 -4.34 -9.45 12.62
C HIS A 431 -4.44 -9.71 14.14
N ALA A 432 -4.61 -10.95 14.56
CA ALA A 432 -4.68 -11.30 15.98
C ALA A 432 -3.33 -11.08 16.71
N VAL A 433 -2.22 -11.33 16.03
CA VAL A 433 -0.86 -11.04 16.55
C VAL A 433 -0.69 -9.54 16.81
N ARG A 434 -1.13 -8.68 15.90
CA ARG A 434 -1.09 -7.21 16.07
C ARG A 434 -1.85 -6.74 17.31
N GLU A 435 -3.07 -7.26 17.52
CA GLU A 435 -3.88 -6.90 18.70
C GLU A 435 -3.19 -7.28 20.02
N ARG A 436 -2.58 -8.46 20.06
CA ARG A 436 -1.82 -8.90 21.23
C ARG A 436 -0.53 -8.11 21.43
N LEU A 437 0.18 -7.77 20.34
CA LEU A 437 1.34 -6.90 20.40
C LEU A 437 0.98 -5.51 20.91
N ARG A 438 -0.18 -4.98 20.51
CA ARG A 438 -0.70 -3.72 21.05
C ARG A 438 -0.95 -3.82 22.54
N GLY A 439 -1.54 -4.93 23.03
CA GLY A 439 -1.68 -5.23 24.45
C GLY A 439 -0.34 -5.38 25.20
N ALA A 440 0.72 -5.78 24.50
CA ALA A 440 2.09 -5.85 25.01
C ALA A 440 2.89 -4.54 24.89
N GLY A 441 2.26 -3.45 24.43
CA GLY A 441 2.86 -2.11 24.35
C GLY A 441 3.57 -1.79 23.03
N PHE A 442 3.27 -2.50 21.92
CA PHE A 442 3.88 -2.27 20.62
C PHE A 442 2.85 -1.98 19.54
N ALA A 443 3.07 -0.94 18.75
CA ALA A 443 2.28 -0.63 17.56
C ALA A 443 3.06 -0.99 16.28
N VAL A 444 2.43 -1.75 15.38
CA VAL A 444 3.00 -2.15 14.09
C VAL A 444 2.03 -1.82 12.96
N ARG A 445 2.54 -1.56 11.76
CA ARG A 445 1.74 -1.19 10.59
C ARG A 445 1.17 -2.43 9.89
N ARG A 446 -0.16 -2.51 9.76
CA ARG A 446 -0.82 -3.58 8.99
C ARG A 446 -0.47 -3.51 7.50
N GLY A 447 -0.35 -4.67 6.86
CA GLY A 447 0.04 -4.77 5.45
C GLY A 447 -1.12 -4.80 4.46
N ASP A 448 -2.29 -5.27 4.87
CA ASP A 448 -3.47 -5.50 4.02
C ASP A 448 -4.10 -4.22 3.41
N THR A 449 -3.66 -3.04 3.82
CA THR A 449 -4.03 -1.77 3.20
C THR A 449 -3.11 -1.36 2.03
N PHE A 450 -2.08 -2.16 1.74
CA PHE A 450 -1.25 -1.98 0.55
C PHE A 450 -1.70 -2.94 -0.55
N PRO A 451 -2.07 -2.46 -1.75
CA PRO A 451 -2.42 -3.33 -2.87
C PRO A 451 -1.35 -4.41 -3.10
N GLY A 452 -1.78 -5.65 -3.26
CA GLY A 452 -0.89 -6.81 -3.46
C GLY A 452 -0.40 -7.48 -2.17
N LEU A 453 -0.71 -6.94 -0.97
CA LEU A 453 -0.44 -7.59 0.31
C LEU A 453 -1.75 -8.09 0.96
N GLY A 454 -1.66 -9.22 1.65
CA GLY A 454 -2.76 -9.79 2.41
C GLY A 454 -2.67 -9.50 3.92
N PRO A 455 -3.61 -10.04 4.72
CA PRO A 455 -3.72 -9.77 6.15
C PRO A 455 -2.59 -10.35 7.01
N ASP A 456 -1.77 -11.24 6.45
CA ASP A 456 -0.61 -11.82 7.15
C ASP A 456 0.64 -10.94 7.13
N TRP A 457 0.59 -9.79 6.45
CA TRP A 457 1.73 -8.91 6.33
C TRP A 457 1.69 -7.77 7.34
N VAL A 458 2.83 -7.47 7.93
CA VAL A 458 3.06 -6.29 8.77
C VAL A 458 4.36 -5.60 8.36
N ARG A 459 4.39 -4.27 8.45
CA ARG A 459 5.61 -3.49 8.29
C ARG A 459 6.07 -2.98 9.64
N LEU A 460 7.37 -3.15 9.92
CA LEU A 460 8.04 -2.71 11.13
C LEU A 460 9.03 -1.60 10.79
N ALA A 461 8.90 -0.44 11.43
CA ALA A 461 9.94 0.58 11.36
C ALA A 461 11.19 0.11 12.13
N VAL A 462 12.36 0.32 11.56
CA VAL A 462 13.64 0.04 12.23
C VAL A 462 13.80 1.01 13.40
N ARG A 463 14.18 0.47 14.57
CA ARG A 463 14.48 1.19 15.80
C ARG A 463 15.84 0.73 16.31
N ASP A 464 16.33 1.37 17.40
CA ASP A 464 17.55 0.92 18.05
C ASP A 464 17.47 -0.54 18.50
N ARG A 465 18.63 -1.12 18.80
CA ARG A 465 18.76 -2.55 19.14
C ARG A 465 17.93 -2.94 20.36
N ALA A 466 17.92 -2.11 21.41
CA ALA A 466 17.18 -2.41 22.63
C ALA A 466 15.67 -2.48 22.38
N THR A 467 15.13 -1.57 21.57
CA THR A 467 13.74 -1.58 21.13
C THR A 467 13.44 -2.82 20.27
N SER A 468 14.33 -3.18 19.34
CA SER A 468 14.21 -4.36 18.50
C SER A 468 14.22 -5.66 19.30
N ASP A 469 15.12 -5.79 20.29
CA ASP A 469 15.19 -6.93 21.21
C ASP A 469 13.90 -7.09 22.01
N GLY A 470 13.40 -6.00 22.59
CA GLY A 470 12.15 -5.97 23.35
C GLY A 470 10.94 -6.35 22.51
N PHE A 471 10.86 -5.81 21.29
CA PHE A 471 9.79 -6.13 20.34
C PHE A 471 9.79 -7.61 19.95
N VAL A 472 10.94 -8.17 19.55
CA VAL A 472 11.03 -9.56 19.11
C VAL A 472 10.78 -10.53 20.26
N ALA A 473 11.22 -10.20 21.49
CA ALA A 473 10.87 -10.98 22.68
C ALA A 473 9.35 -11.01 22.94
N ALA A 474 8.66 -9.88 22.81
CA ALA A 474 7.22 -9.76 22.91
C ALA A 474 6.51 -10.57 21.80
N LEU A 475 6.95 -10.45 20.56
CA LEU A 475 6.42 -11.21 19.41
C LEU A 475 6.57 -12.72 19.64
N ALA A 476 7.73 -13.19 20.07
CA ALA A 476 7.96 -14.59 20.39
C ALA A 476 7.01 -15.07 21.51
N GLY A 477 6.75 -14.25 22.52
CA GLY A 477 5.78 -14.53 23.59
C GLY A 477 4.35 -14.67 23.03
N VAL A 478 3.95 -13.75 22.17
CA VAL A 478 2.63 -13.77 21.51
C VAL A 478 2.49 -15.03 20.65
N LEU A 479 3.48 -15.35 19.81
CA LEU A 479 3.42 -16.52 18.93
C LEU A 479 3.31 -17.84 19.69
N ARG A 480 4.04 -17.99 20.80
CA ARG A 480 3.90 -19.17 21.67
C ARG A 480 2.50 -19.33 22.29
N SER A 481 1.77 -18.26 22.46
CA SER A 481 0.40 -18.31 23.01
C SER A 481 -0.66 -18.76 21.99
N PHE A 482 -0.30 -18.92 20.72
CA PHE A 482 -1.15 -19.48 19.66
C PHE A 482 -0.78 -20.94 19.32
N ALA A 483 0.40 -21.42 19.77
CA ALA A 483 0.84 -22.80 19.61
C ALA A 483 0.26 -23.69 20.71
#